data_cd1fe7540b8ef20b13d9c1cbc06530ef
#
_entry.id   cd1fe7540b8ef20b13d9c1cbc06530ef
#
_cell.length_a   1.000
_cell.length_b   1.000
_cell.length_c   1.000
_cell.angle_alpha   90.00
_cell.angle_beta   90.00
_cell.angle_gamma   90.00
#
_symmetry.space_group_name_H-M   'P 1'
#
loop_
_entity.id
_entity.type
_entity.pdbx_description
1 polymer ?
#
loop_
_entity_poly.entity_id
_entity_poly.type
_entity_poly.pdbx_seq_one_letter_code
_entity_poly.pdbx_strand_id
1 'polypeptide(L)'
;MIGELSAKYESNGGPGTISDGYGDPGGKSYGTYQLSSNAGSLEEFVEWLIDNGYWFGNELNKYYLTSPEFDSAWEWLANSANAQDFADAQHKYAIYAYYDPAVRSLRTAGFNIENHNDVMKDVVFSRSIQYGPGLIVEMFEEAVGYMGYPNLSYIDDVKFDYDLIVSVYLKVCSSLEWNNSAVREGVNARFRSECQDALDRL
;
A
#
# COMPACT_ATOMS: atom_id res chain seq x y z
N MET A 1 -0.95 14.99 1.93
CA MET A 1 -1.65 14.12 0.92
C MET A 1 -1.58 12.70 1.43
N ILE A 2 -2.62 11.88 1.29
CA ILE A 2 -2.56 10.45 1.70
C ILE A 2 -1.44 9.76 0.91
N GLY A 3 -0.60 8.97 1.60
CA GLY A 3 0.47 8.20 0.97
C GLY A 3 1.86 8.86 1.02
N GLU A 4 2.04 9.98 1.70
CA GLU A 4 3.37 10.60 1.85
C GLU A 4 4.35 9.70 2.61
N LEU A 5 3.85 8.97 3.62
CA LEU A 5 4.64 8.00 4.35
C LEU A 5 5.02 6.81 3.46
N SER A 6 4.04 6.23 2.75
CA SER A 6 4.27 5.14 1.80
C SER A 6 5.22 5.52 0.67
N ALA A 7 5.06 6.70 0.10
CA ALA A 7 5.92 7.17 -0.99
C ALA A 7 7.41 7.15 -0.62
N LYS A 8 7.74 7.41 0.64
CA LYS A 8 9.13 7.36 1.15
C LYS A 8 9.68 5.93 1.23
N TYR A 9 8.83 4.94 1.56
CA TYR A 9 9.25 3.57 1.89
C TYR A 9 8.94 2.53 0.81
N GLU A 10 7.94 2.79 -0.03
CA GLU A 10 7.53 1.86 -1.08
C GLU A 10 8.10 2.22 -2.44
N SER A 11 8.63 3.42 -2.59
CA SER A 11 9.29 3.88 -3.80
C SER A 11 10.73 3.33 -3.94
N ASN A 12 10.93 2.01 -3.83
CA ASN A 12 12.15 1.38 -4.36
C ASN A 12 12.23 1.52 -5.89
N GLY A 13 11.23 2.15 -6.50
CA GLY A 13 11.15 2.50 -7.90
C GLY A 13 10.09 3.56 -8.16
N GLY A 14 10.29 4.37 -9.19
CA GLY A 14 9.29 5.32 -9.67
C GLY A 14 8.14 4.63 -10.40
N PRO A 15 7.21 5.41 -10.99
CA PRO A 15 6.05 4.88 -11.72
C PRO A 15 6.41 3.99 -12.92
N GLY A 16 7.64 4.07 -13.43
CA GLY A 16 8.15 3.24 -14.53
C GLY A 16 8.87 1.97 -14.09
N THR A 17 9.02 1.70 -12.79
CA THR A 17 9.74 0.52 -12.31
C THR A 17 9.06 -0.77 -12.74
N ILE A 18 9.86 -1.71 -13.26
CA ILE A 18 9.42 -3.07 -13.57
C ILE A 18 10.42 -4.03 -12.90
N SER A 19 9.93 -4.92 -12.02
CA SER A 19 10.74 -6.02 -11.51
C SER A 19 10.79 -7.18 -12.50
N ASP A 20 11.87 -7.95 -12.51
CA ASP A 20 11.99 -9.13 -13.40
C ASP A 20 11.13 -10.32 -12.94
N GLY A 21 10.65 -10.30 -11.70
CA GLY A 21 9.84 -11.37 -11.11
C GLY A 21 10.60 -12.67 -10.87
N TYR A 22 11.93 -12.68 -11.01
CA TYR A 22 12.71 -13.90 -10.86
C TYR A 22 12.66 -14.42 -9.42
N GLY A 23 12.09 -15.61 -9.25
CA GLY A 23 11.94 -16.24 -7.93
C GLY A 23 10.81 -15.65 -7.06
N ASP A 24 10.04 -14.70 -7.59
CA ASP A 24 8.90 -14.11 -6.90
C ASP A 24 7.60 -14.82 -7.33
N PRO A 25 6.84 -15.43 -6.40
CA PRO A 25 5.53 -16.00 -6.69
C PRO A 25 4.54 -15.01 -7.32
N GLY A 26 4.70 -13.71 -7.03
CA GLY A 26 3.91 -12.62 -7.61
C GLY A 26 4.21 -12.33 -9.07
N GLY A 27 5.29 -12.90 -9.63
CA GLY A 27 5.75 -12.61 -10.98
C GLY A 27 6.35 -11.22 -11.13
N LYS A 28 6.29 -10.65 -12.34
CA LYS A 28 6.70 -9.26 -12.57
C LYS A 28 5.80 -8.29 -11.79
N SER A 29 6.41 -7.27 -11.24
CA SER A 29 5.71 -6.18 -10.53
C SER A 29 5.98 -4.83 -11.19
N TYR A 30 4.97 -3.97 -11.23
CA TYR A 30 4.98 -2.74 -12.01
C TYR A 30 4.67 -1.51 -11.17
N GLY A 31 5.38 -0.44 -11.45
CA GLY A 31 5.13 0.90 -10.92
C GLY A 31 5.48 1.08 -9.45
N THR A 32 5.07 2.23 -8.93
CA THR A 32 5.34 2.66 -7.55
C THR A 32 4.80 1.69 -6.50
N TYR A 33 3.64 1.06 -6.78
CA TYR A 33 2.95 0.17 -5.83
C TYR A 33 3.17 -1.31 -6.10
N GLN A 34 4.11 -1.64 -7.00
CA GLN A 34 4.52 -3.02 -7.31
C GLN A 34 3.32 -3.92 -7.66
N LEU A 35 2.51 -3.45 -8.62
CA LEU A 35 1.34 -4.19 -9.10
C LEU A 35 1.76 -5.53 -9.70
N SER A 36 1.32 -6.62 -9.08
CA SER A 36 1.75 -7.98 -9.39
C SER A 36 1.02 -8.56 -10.59
N SER A 37 1.76 -9.16 -11.50
CA SER A 37 1.19 -9.83 -12.67
C SER A 37 0.49 -11.14 -12.33
N ASN A 38 1.00 -11.91 -11.37
CA ASN A 38 0.44 -13.21 -11.00
C ASN A 38 -0.69 -13.08 -9.96
N ALA A 39 -0.68 -12.03 -9.12
CA ALA A 39 -1.75 -11.78 -8.16
C ALA A 39 -2.97 -11.06 -8.77
N GLY A 40 -2.87 -10.65 -10.06
CA GLY A 40 -3.98 -10.02 -10.78
C GLY A 40 -4.06 -8.49 -10.64
N SER A 41 -3.33 -7.88 -9.72
CA SER A 41 -3.44 -6.42 -9.47
C SER A 41 -2.96 -5.57 -10.64
N LEU A 42 -2.06 -6.09 -11.51
CA LEU A 42 -1.67 -5.42 -12.74
C LEU A 42 -2.83 -5.40 -13.77
N GLU A 43 -3.51 -6.53 -13.96
CA GLU A 43 -4.68 -6.63 -14.85
C GLU A 43 -5.81 -5.72 -14.37
N GLU A 44 -6.15 -5.80 -13.08
CA GLU A 44 -7.16 -4.95 -12.45
C GLU A 44 -6.85 -3.46 -12.61
N PHE A 45 -5.57 -3.06 -12.52
CA PHE A 45 -5.17 -1.67 -12.75
C PHE A 45 -5.43 -1.22 -14.21
N VAL A 46 -5.07 -2.06 -15.19
CA VAL A 46 -5.30 -1.72 -16.61
C VAL A 46 -6.80 -1.61 -16.89
N GLU A 47 -7.61 -2.52 -16.37
CA GLU A 47 -9.07 -2.45 -16.47
C GLU A 47 -9.62 -1.18 -15.80
N TRP A 48 -9.16 -0.88 -14.59
CA TRP A 48 -9.57 0.33 -13.87
C TRP A 48 -9.21 1.61 -14.64
N LEU A 49 -8.04 1.68 -15.30
CA LEU A 49 -7.68 2.81 -16.15
C LEU A 49 -8.68 2.98 -17.30
N ILE A 50 -9.09 1.90 -17.95
CA ILE A 50 -10.06 1.91 -19.06
C ILE A 50 -11.43 2.40 -18.56
N ASP A 51 -11.91 1.83 -17.46
CA ASP A 51 -13.21 2.12 -16.88
C ASP A 51 -13.33 3.57 -16.39
N ASN A 52 -12.20 4.17 -15.96
CA ASN A 52 -12.14 5.56 -15.53
C ASN A 52 -11.74 6.55 -16.64
N GLY A 53 -11.69 6.09 -17.91
CA GLY A 53 -11.46 6.93 -19.07
C GLY A 53 -10.03 7.42 -19.25
N TYR A 54 -9.06 6.78 -18.60
CA TYR A 54 -7.64 7.05 -18.81
C TYR A 54 -7.18 6.43 -20.14
N TRP A 55 -6.67 7.24 -21.04
CA TRP A 55 -6.17 6.75 -22.34
C TRP A 55 -4.99 5.77 -22.19
N PHE A 56 -4.26 5.84 -21.07
CA PHE A 56 -3.17 4.93 -20.73
C PHE A 56 -3.63 3.46 -20.72
N GLY A 57 -4.84 3.20 -20.20
CA GLY A 57 -5.40 1.86 -20.16
C GLY A 57 -5.58 1.28 -21.55
N ASN A 58 -6.12 2.09 -22.49
CA ASN A 58 -6.25 1.65 -23.87
C ASN A 58 -4.91 1.46 -24.57
N GLU A 59 -3.87 2.23 -24.19
CA GLU A 59 -2.52 2.05 -24.73
C GLU A 59 -1.91 0.73 -24.25
N LEU A 60 -1.96 0.47 -22.95
CA LEU A 60 -1.42 -0.75 -22.35
C LEU A 60 -2.17 -2.01 -22.81
N ASN A 61 -3.48 -1.93 -22.97
CA ASN A 61 -4.33 -3.06 -23.38
C ASN A 61 -4.13 -3.52 -24.84
N LYS A 62 -3.28 -2.83 -25.61
CA LYS A 62 -2.86 -3.28 -26.95
C LYS A 62 -1.93 -4.50 -26.92
N TYR A 63 -1.29 -4.71 -25.79
CA TYR A 63 -0.21 -5.68 -25.62
C TYR A 63 -0.59 -6.74 -24.59
N TYR A 64 -0.05 -7.95 -24.75
CA TYR A 64 -0.19 -8.97 -23.71
C TYR A 64 0.55 -8.55 -22.44
N LEU A 65 -0.09 -8.70 -21.28
CA LEU A 65 0.52 -8.42 -19.98
C LEU A 65 1.89 -9.09 -19.87
N THR A 66 2.85 -8.35 -19.34
CA THR A 66 4.24 -8.81 -19.14
C THR A 66 5.07 -9.08 -20.40
N SER A 67 4.52 -8.87 -21.59
CA SER A 67 5.29 -8.96 -22.83
C SER A 67 6.32 -7.83 -22.94
N PRO A 68 7.39 -7.99 -23.73
CA PRO A 68 8.36 -6.91 -23.96
C PRO A 68 7.73 -5.62 -24.50
N GLU A 69 6.65 -5.76 -25.28
CA GLU A 69 5.91 -4.63 -25.85
C GLU A 69 5.11 -3.91 -24.76
N PHE A 70 4.50 -4.66 -23.82
CA PHE A 70 3.83 -4.10 -22.64
C PHE A 70 4.83 -3.36 -21.74
N ASP A 71 5.98 -3.98 -21.45
CA ASP A 71 7.05 -3.36 -20.67
C ASP A 71 7.50 -2.03 -21.29
N SER A 72 7.73 -2.03 -22.62
CA SER A 72 8.13 -0.82 -23.36
C SER A 72 7.06 0.27 -23.33
N ALA A 73 5.78 -0.10 -23.42
CA ALA A 73 4.67 0.84 -23.31
C ALA A 73 4.56 1.44 -21.91
N TRP A 74 4.72 0.62 -20.86
CA TRP A 74 4.74 1.07 -19.47
C TRP A 74 5.87 2.07 -19.20
N GLU A 75 7.10 1.72 -19.59
CA GLU A 75 8.26 2.60 -19.45
C GLU A 75 8.09 3.91 -20.24
N TRP A 76 7.54 3.83 -21.44
CA TRP A 76 7.26 5.01 -22.23
C TRP A 76 6.26 5.94 -21.54
N LEU A 77 5.15 5.43 -21.00
CA LEU A 77 4.19 6.23 -20.25
C LEU A 77 4.84 6.92 -19.06
N ALA A 78 5.66 6.21 -18.31
CA ALA A 78 6.33 6.73 -17.13
C ALA A 78 7.46 7.75 -17.42
N ASN A 79 7.95 7.81 -18.67
CA ASN A 79 9.04 8.74 -19.08
C ASN A 79 8.59 9.79 -20.09
N SER A 80 7.32 9.80 -20.48
CA SER A 80 6.75 10.74 -21.44
C SER A 80 6.37 12.09 -20.80
N ALA A 81 5.83 12.99 -21.61
CA ALA A 81 5.22 14.23 -21.10
C ALA A 81 4.03 13.99 -20.15
N ASN A 82 3.46 12.78 -20.15
CA ASN A 82 2.34 12.38 -19.31
C ASN A 82 2.78 11.60 -18.04
N ALA A 83 4.07 11.57 -17.74
CA ALA A 83 4.62 10.79 -16.63
C ALA A 83 3.95 11.11 -15.27
N GLN A 84 3.67 12.40 -15.02
CA GLN A 84 2.98 12.81 -13.80
C GLN A 84 1.54 12.29 -13.75
N ASP A 85 0.79 12.43 -14.84
CA ASP A 85 -0.59 11.95 -14.92
C ASP A 85 -0.66 10.42 -14.75
N PHE A 86 0.33 9.69 -15.28
CA PHE A 86 0.44 8.25 -15.13
C PHE A 86 0.80 7.85 -13.68
N ALA A 87 1.69 8.59 -13.02
CA ALA A 87 2.00 8.41 -11.60
C ALA A 87 0.77 8.70 -10.72
N ASP A 88 0.05 9.78 -11.00
CA ASP A 88 -1.17 10.15 -10.29
C ASP A 88 -2.28 9.09 -10.47
N ALA A 89 -2.38 8.48 -11.67
CA ALA A 89 -3.33 7.40 -11.91
C ALA A 89 -2.97 6.14 -11.09
N GLN A 90 -1.69 5.77 -10.99
CA GLN A 90 -1.24 4.69 -10.11
C GLN A 90 -1.60 4.97 -8.65
N HIS A 91 -1.40 6.21 -8.19
CA HIS A 91 -1.74 6.60 -6.82
C HIS A 91 -3.25 6.53 -6.55
N LYS A 92 -4.07 7.05 -7.46
CA LYS A 92 -5.54 6.98 -7.35
C LYS A 92 -6.05 5.55 -7.34
N TYR A 93 -5.45 4.68 -8.15
CA TYR A 93 -5.77 3.26 -8.12
C TYR A 93 -5.42 2.62 -6.77
N ALA A 94 -4.25 2.95 -6.21
CA ALA A 94 -3.85 2.42 -4.90
C ALA A 94 -4.82 2.87 -3.79
N ILE A 95 -5.32 4.10 -3.84
CA ILE A 95 -6.39 4.55 -2.93
C ILE A 95 -7.67 3.71 -3.14
N TYR A 96 -8.11 3.56 -4.37
CA TYR A 96 -9.33 2.83 -4.72
C TYR A 96 -9.27 1.34 -4.33
N ALA A 97 -8.16 0.67 -4.66
CA ALA A 97 -8.02 -0.77 -4.50
C ALA A 97 -7.64 -1.21 -3.08
N TYR A 98 -6.90 -0.39 -2.35
CA TYR A 98 -6.34 -0.76 -1.05
C TYR A 98 -6.88 0.08 0.10
N TYR A 99 -6.78 1.42 0.01
CA TYR A 99 -7.12 2.30 1.12
C TYR A 99 -8.62 2.37 1.39
N ASP A 100 -9.42 2.64 0.39
CA ASP A 100 -10.87 2.79 0.55
C ASP A 100 -11.55 1.53 1.11
N PRO A 101 -11.22 0.31 0.64
CA PRO A 101 -11.73 -0.91 1.25
C PRO A 101 -11.26 -1.09 2.71
N ALA A 102 -10.00 -0.78 3.01
CA ALA A 102 -9.45 -0.85 4.37
C ALA A 102 -10.20 0.09 5.33
N VAL A 103 -10.40 1.34 4.94
CA VAL A 103 -11.15 2.34 5.73
C VAL A 103 -12.60 1.91 5.95
N ARG A 104 -13.26 1.37 4.93
CA ARG A 104 -14.63 0.83 5.09
C ARG A 104 -14.69 -0.33 6.08
N SER A 105 -13.72 -1.24 6.03
CA SER A 105 -13.63 -2.38 6.94
C SER A 105 -13.36 -1.94 8.38
N LEU A 106 -12.43 -1.02 8.60
CA LEU A 106 -12.12 -0.43 9.91
C LEU A 106 -13.35 0.29 10.49
N ARG A 107 -14.07 1.08 9.68
CA ARG A 107 -15.30 1.76 10.11
C ARG A 107 -16.36 0.75 10.55
N THR A 108 -16.52 -0.35 9.85
CA THR A 108 -17.45 -1.44 10.22
C THR A 108 -17.04 -2.09 11.54
N ALA A 109 -15.74 -2.17 11.83
CA ALA A 109 -15.20 -2.69 13.09
C ALA A 109 -15.22 -1.65 14.25
N GLY A 110 -15.74 -0.44 14.01
CA GLY A 110 -15.89 0.60 15.02
C GLY A 110 -14.74 1.60 15.12
N PHE A 111 -13.88 1.67 14.09
CA PHE A 111 -12.78 2.62 14.00
C PHE A 111 -13.02 3.58 12.83
N ASN A 112 -13.36 4.83 13.16
CA ASN A 112 -13.59 5.86 12.16
C ASN A 112 -12.34 6.70 11.96
N ILE A 113 -11.65 6.50 10.83
CA ILE A 113 -10.39 7.19 10.51
C ILE A 113 -10.47 8.73 10.60
N GLU A 114 -11.66 9.31 10.45
CA GLU A 114 -11.84 10.76 10.55
C GLU A 114 -11.79 11.30 12.01
N ASN A 115 -11.79 10.40 12.99
CA ASN A 115 -11.59 10.75 14.42
C ASN A 115 -10.10 10.78 14.80
N HIS A 116 -9.21 10.56 13.85
CA HIS A 116 -7.77 10.40 14.05
C HIS A 116 -6.96 11.43 13.28
N ASN A 117 -5.68 11.58 13.61
CA ASN A 117 -4.74 12.45 12.91
C ASN A 117 -4.54 11.99 11.47
N ASP A 118 -4.23 12.91 10.56
CA ASP A 118 -3.95 12.60 9.16
C ASP A 118 -2.80 11.58 8.97
N VAL A 119 -1.87 11.50 9.92
CA VAL A 119 -0.81 10.48 9.92
C VAL A 119 -1.39 9.07 10.04
N MET A 120 -2.49 8.87 10.79
CA MET A 120 -3.15 7.57 10.87
C MET A 120 -3.70 7.13 9.50
N LYS A 121 -4.16 8.07 8.67
CA LYS A 121 -4.59 7.78 7.29
C LYS A 121 -3.41 7.23 6.47
N ASP A 122 -2.23 7.81 6.62
CA ASP A 122 -1.01 7.32 5.96
C ASP A 122 -0.58 5.95 6.47
N VAL A 123 -0.69 5.68 7.76
CA VAL A 123 -0.41 4.35 8.34
C VAL A 123 -1.38 3.31 7.78
N VAL A 124 -2.68 3.58 7.74
CA VAL A 124 -3.68 2.68 7.15
C VAL A 124 -3.39 2.44 5.67
N PHE A 125 -3.05 3.50 4.92
CA PHE A 125 -2.70 3.37 3.49
C PHE A 125 -1.49 2.45 3.30
N SER A 126 -0.38 2.73 3.99
CA SER A 126 0.85 1.93 3.89
C SER A 126 0.59 0.45 4.24
N ARG A 127 -0.11 0.21 5.35
CA ARG A 127 -0.40 -1.16 5.79
C ARG A 127 -1.35 -1.88 4.83
N SER A 128 -2.33 -1.18 4.24
CA SER A 128 -3.27 -1.79 3.29
C SER A 128 -2.60 -2.20 1.96
N ILE A 129 -1.60 -1.46 1.50
CA ILE A 129 -0.81 -1.84 0.32
C ILE A 129 0.02 -3.10 0.61
N GLN A 130 0.67 -3.15 1.78
CA GLN A 130 1.60 -4.23 2.09
C GLN A 130 0.91 -5.56 2.42
N TYR A 131 -0.23 -5.51 3.12
CA TYR A 131 -0.92 -6.71 3.61
C TYR A 131 -2.23 -7.01 2.89
N GLY A 132 -2.64 -6.12 2.01
CA GLY A 132 -3.98 -6.13 1.41
C GLY A 132 -5.05 -5.59 2.37
N PRO A 133 -6.14 -5.04 1.84
CA PRO A 133 -7.19 -4.43 2.66
C PRO A 133 -7.97 -5.43 3.53
N GLY A 134 -7.92 -6.72 3.20
CA GLY A 134 -8.61 -7.77 3.95
C GLY A 134 -8.01 -8.06 5.33
N LEU A 135 -6.73 -7.79 5.55
CA LEU A 135 -6.03 -8.08 6.81
C LEU A 135 -5.94 -6.86 7.75
N ILE A 136 -6.39 -5.69 7.33
CA ILE A 136 -6.24 -4.46 8.10
C ILE A 136 -6.98 -4.51 9.44
N VAL A 137 -8.19 -5.02 9.46
CA VAL A 137 -8.99 -5.10 10.70
C VAL A 137 -8.30 -6.00 11.70
N GLU A 138 -7.88 -7.20 11.30
CA GLU A 138 -7.17 -8.14 12.17
C GLU A 138 -5.90 -7.52 12.75
N MET A 139 -5.09 -6.88 11.90
CA MET A 139 -3.86 -6.21 12.31
C MET A 139 -4.11 -5.14 13.37
N PHE A 140 -5.13 -4.30 13.17
CA PHE A 140 -5.47 -3.23 14.11
C PHE A 140 -6.09 -3.78 15.40
N GLU A 141 -6.95 -4.80 15.34
CA GLU A 141 -7.51 -5.46 16.53
C GLU A 141 -6.41 -6.12 17.38
N GLU A 142 -5.44 -6.75 16.76
CA GLU A 142 -4.28 -7.29 17.49
C GLU A 142 -3.45 -6.18 18.13
N ALA A 143 -3.23 -5.05 17.46
CA ALA A 143 -2.54 -3.89 18.01
C ALA A 143 -3.30 -3.33 19.24
N VAL A 144 -4.62 -3.21 19.14
CA VAL A 144 -5.50 -2.80 20.24
C VAL A 144 -5.42 -3.76 21.43
N GLY A 145 -5.32 -5.07 21.15
CA GLY A 145 -5.09 -6.08 22.18
C GLY A 145 -3.77 -5.87 22.95
N TYR A 146 -2.69 -5.48 22.26
CA TYR A 146 -1.42 -5.09 22.91
C TYR A 146 -1.56 -3.85 23.79
N MET A 147 -2.43 -2.91 23.44
CA MET A 147 -2.74 -1.73 24.24
C MET A 147 -3.60 -2.06 25.46
N GLY A 148 -4.13 -3.30 25.57
CA GLY A 148 -4.99 -3.75 26.67
C GLY A 148 -6.46 -3.37 26.53
N TYR A 149 -6.91 -2.99 25.34
CA TYR A 149 -8.32 -2.67 25.07
C TYR A 149 -9.03 -3.84 24.38
N PRO A 150 -10.36 -3.98 24.55
CA PRO A 150 -11.08 -5.16 24.05
C PRO A 150 -11.37 -5.14 22.55
N ASN A 151 -11.47 -3.96 21.93
CA ASN A 151 -11.73 -3.79 20.50
C ASN A 151 -11.45 -2.35 20.04
N LEU A 152 -11.53 -2.13 18.73
CA LEU A 152 -11.23 -0.85 18.06
C LEU A 152 -12.11 0.31 18.53
N SER A 153 -13.38 0.09 18.86
CA SER A 153 -14.29 1.17 19.26
C SER A 153 -13.91 1.88 20.58
N TYR A 154 -13.06 1.24 21.41
CA TYR A 154 -12.56 1.85 22.65
C TYR A 154 -11.48 2.89 22.41
N ILE A 155 -10.82 2.83 21.26
CA ILE A 155 -9.67 3.68 20.94
C ILE A 155 -9.96 4.62 19.76
N ASP A 156 -11.21 4.77 19.35
CA ASP A 156 -11.65 5.62 18.24
C ASP A 156 -11.62 7.11 18.61
N ASP A 157 -10.45 7.60 19.01
CA ASP A 157 -10.20 8.98 19.44
C ASP A 157 -8.70 9.30 19.23
N VAL A 158 -8.40 10.49 18.69
CA VAL A 158 -7.04 10.97 18.36
C VAL A 158 -6.02 10.85 19.48
N LYS A 159 -6.44 10.86 20.74
CA LYS A 159 -5.54 10.71 21.91
C LYS A 159 -4.84 9.35 21.95
N PHE A 160 -5.34 8.35 21.24
CA PHE A 160 -4.76 7.01 21.17
C PHE A 160 -3.80 6.82 19.98
N ASP A 161 -3.69 7.79 19.07
CA ASP A 161 -2.94 7.64 17.82
C ASP A 161 -1.49 7.25 18.04
N TYR A 162 -0.80 7.87 19.00
CA TYR A 162 0.58 7.54 19.32
C TYR A 162 0.74 6.06 19.70
N ASP A 163 -0.04 5.61 20.68
CA ASP A 163 0.07 4.24 21.21
C ASP A 163 -0.40 3.21 20.17
N LEU A 164 -1.41 3.55 19.36
CA LEU A 164 -1.89 2.69 18.29
C LEU A 164 -0.86 2.53 17.17
N ILE A 165 -0.24 3.61 16.70
CA ILE A 165 0.83 3.55 15.69
C ILE A 165 1.97 2.67 16.19
N VAL A 166 2.47 2.91 17.40
CA VAL A 166 3.52 2.08 18.01
C VAL A 166 3.11 0.60 18.02
N SER A 167 1.88 0.31 18.46
CA SER A 167 1.38 -1.07 18.59
C SER A 167 1.22 -1.77 17.24
N VAL A 168 0.74 -1.07 16.20
CA VAL A 168 0.64 -1.59 14.83
C VAL A 168 2.04 -1.98 14.31
N TYR A 169 3.03 -1.10 14.43
CA TYR A 169 4.38 -1.41 13.95
C TYR A 169 5.10 -2.48 14.79
N LEU A 170 4.87 -2.55 16.09
CA LEU A 170 5.37 -3.64 16.93
C LEU A 170 4.78 -4.98 16.48
N LYS A 171 3.48 -5.03 16.18
CA LYS A 171 2.82 -6.23 15.65
C LYS A 171 3.43 -6.66 14.33
N VAL A 172 3.57 -5.74 13.39
CA VAL A 172 4.16 -6.01 12.07
C VAL A 172 5.59 -6.54 12.20
N CYS A 173 6.43 -5.94 13.04
CA CYS A 173 7.80 -6.40 13.31
C CYS A 173 7.88 -7.79 13.97
N SER A 174 6.83 -8.22 14.66
CA SER A 174 6.77 -9.51 15.34
C SER A 174 6.06 -10.61 14.54
N SER A 175 5.50 -10.28 13.36
CA SER A 175 4.77 -11.26 12.55
C SER A 175 5.68 -12.41 12.09
N LEU A 176 5.14 -13.64 12.07
CA LEU A 176 5.88 -14.82 11.61
C LEU A 176 6.24 -14.76 10.13
N GLU A 177 5.48 -14.05 9.36
CA GLU A 177 5.68 -13.85 7.91
C GLU A 177 7.07 -13.26 7.63
N TRP A 178 7.46 -12.22 8.36
CA TRP A 178 8.75 -11.56 8.19
C TRP A 178 9.86 -12.13 9.05
N ASN A 179 9.54 -12.71 10.22
CA ASN A 179 10.53 -13.23 11.14
C ASN A 179 11.27 -14.48 10.63
N ASN A 180 10.71 -15.18 9.65
CA ASN A 180 11.31 -16.36 9.03
C ASN A 180 11.92 -16.08 7.65
N SER A 181 11.94 -14.83 7.18
CA SER A 181 12.47 -14.48 5.88
C SER A 181 13.96 -14.15 5.93
N ALA A 182 14.67 -14.40 4.81
CA ALA A 182 16.07 -13.98 4.65
C ALA A 182 16.26 -12.44 4.65
N VAL A 183 15.17 -11.68 4.46
CA VAL A 183 15.14 -10.21 4.42
C VAL A 183 14.66 -9.57 5.74
N ARG A 184 14.46 -10.38 6.78
CA ARG A 184 13.93 -9.97 8.09
C ARG A 184 14.52 -8.67 8.63
N GLU A 185 15.85 -8.57 8.64
CA GLU A 185 16.52 -7.40 9.24
C GLU A 185 16.22 -6.12 8.46
N GLY A 186 16.23 -6.19 7.13
CA GLY A 186 15.93 -5.06 6.25
C GLY A 186 14.47 -4.60 6.38
N VAL A 187 13.53 -5.56 6.40
CA VAL A 187 12.09 -5.27 6.54
C VAL A 187 11.79 -4.68 7.92
N ASN A 188 12.34 -5.25 9.00
CA ASN A 188 12.14 -4.72 10.34
C ASN A 188 12.81 -3.35 10.54
N ALA A 189 13.96 -3.08 9.92
CA ALA A 189 14.58 -1.77 9.93
C ALA A 189 13.69 -0.74 9.22
N ARG A 190 13.13 -1.09 8.07
CA ARG A 190 12.14 -0.27 7.34
C ARG A 190 10.94 0.07 8.23
N PHE A 191 10.31 -0.92 8.85
CA PHE A 191 9.13 -0.70 9.70
C PHE A 191 9.41 0.20 10.91
N ARG A 192 10.58 0.07 11.53
CA ARG A 192 10.98 0.96 12.63
C ARG A 192 11.17 2.40 12.16
N SER A 193 11.79 2.58 10.99
CA SER A 193 11.98 3.93 10.42
C SER A 193 10.63 4.53 10.02
N GLU A 194 9.73 3.77 9.42
CA GLU A 194 8.39 4.20 9.05
C GLU A 194 7.55 4.56 10.29
N CYS A 195 7.64 3.76 11.36
CA CYS A 195 7.02 4.07 12.64
C CYS A 195 7.53 5.40 13.20
N GLN A 196 8.85 5.62 13.23
CA GLN A 196 9.44 6.86 13.74
C GLN A 196 9.00 8.07 12.91
N ASP A 197 9.03 7.96 11.59
CA ASP A 197 8.57 9.03 10.70
C ASP A 197 7.07 9.35 10.90
N ALA A 198 6.25 8.33 11.17
CA ALA A 198 4.84 8.54 11.50
C ALA A 198 4.67 9.28 12.84
N LEU A 199 5.42 8.87 13.86
CA LEU A 199 5.36 9.51 15.18
C LEU A 199 5.88 10.96 15.17
N ASP A 200 6.90 11.24 14.37
CA ASP A 200 7.47 12.61 14.22
C ASP A 200 6.48 13.58 13.52
N ARG A 201 5.42 13.07 12.92
CA ARG A 201 4.37 13.84 12.24
C ARG A 201 3.08 14.02 13.04
N LEU A 202 2.97 13.38 14.22
CA LEU A 202 1.87 13.59 15.17
C LEU A 202 2.00 14.93 15.89
#